data_6a6f614b2546db732508828d7daab934
#
_entry.id   6a6f614b2546db732508828d7daab934
#
_cell.length_a   1.000
_cell.length_b   1.000
_cell.length_c   1.000
_cell.angle_alpha   90.00
_cell.angle_beta   90.00
_cell.angle_gamma   90.00
#
_symmetry.space_group_name_H-M   'P 1'
#
loop_
_entity.id
_entity.type
_entity.pdbx_description
1 polymer ?
#
loop_
_entity_poly.entity_id
_entity_poly.type
_entity_poly.pdbx_seq_one_letter_code
_entity_poly.pdbx_strand_id
1 'polypeptide(L)'
;MVNECKILFESEIVLLKIYNIIDFIYIQYKMIEKKINPITPSQRQTLLLKRGTLTRVFKVKSLTKGFQRSNGRNNQGRITVRHRGGGHKRLYRIINFDRFNNNIEGFTKKILYDPNRSANIAYIEKSSKYYLILAPDGLKINQYIKSSPNADLKIGNALPLRNIPIGSLIHNISLYPQSKGKLIRSAGTSAQLIQKIDDKYAKIRLNSGELKLVLLTCYATLGVVSNVNHKTIKLGKAGRSRWLNRRPSVRGVAKNPVDHPHGGGEGKTSGGRPSVTPWGKITKGKPTRKKKKLLIQ
;
A
#
# COMPACT_ATOMS: atom_id res chain seq x y z
N MET A 1 -56.40 -1.29 0.77
CA MET A 1 -55.96 -1.96 2.04
C MET A 1 -55.06 -3.16 1.81
N VAL A 2 -55.38 -4.17 0.99
CA VAL A 2 -54.56 -5.39 0.86
C VAL A 2 -53.23 -5.15 0.14
N ASN A 3 -53.14 -4.18 -0.80
CA ASN A 3 -51.91 -3.87 -1.51
C ASN A 3 -50.94 -3.00 -0.71
N GLU A 4 -51.43 -2.14 0.17
CA GLU A 4 -50.58 -1.30 1.03
C GLU A 4 -49.89 -2.11 2.13
N CYS A 5 -50.56 -3.13 2.69
CA CYS A 5 -49.92 -4.07 3.64
C CYS A 5 -48.81 -4.93 3.00
N LYS A 6 -48.92 -5.29 1.72
CA LYS A 6 -47.85 -6.03 1.01
C LYS A 6 -46.60 -5.20 0.80
N ILE A 7 -46.77 -3.93 0.43
CA ILE A 7 -45.65 -2.98 0.19
C ILE A 7 -44.91 -2.71 1.52
N LEU A 8 -45.61 -2.55 2.63
CA LEU A 8 -45.04 -2.38 3.97
C LEU A 8 -44.28 -3.63 4.43
N PHE A 9 -44.80 -4.81 4.16
CA PHE A 9 -44.17 -6.07 4.53
C PHE A 9 -42.91 -6.37 3.71
N GLU A 10 -42.90 -6.03 2.43
CA GLU A 10 -41.70 -6.12 1.57
C GLU A 10 -40.63 -5.11 1.98
N SER A 11 -40.99 -3.91 2.40
CA SER A 11 -40.04 -2.92 2.90
C SER A 11 -39.38 -3.33 4.22
N GLU A 12 -40.11 -3.95 5.13
CA GLU A 12 -39.54 -4.47 6.38
C GLU A 12 -38.58 -5.65 6.15
N ILE A 13 -38.89 -6.54 5.20
CA ILE A 13 -37.97 -7.63 4.83
C ILE A 13 -36.68 -7.11 4.19
N VAL A 14 -36.76 -6.07 3.38
CA VAL A 14 -35.59 -5.42 2.78
C VAL A 14 -34.74 -4.74 3.86
N LEU A 15 -35.36 -4.03 4.81
CA LEU A 15 -34.66 -3.41 5.94
C LEU A 15 -33.98 -4.45 6.82
N LEU A 16 -34.62 -5.57 7.15
CA LEU A 16 -34.02 -6.68 7.92
C LEU A 16 -32.84 -7.30 7.18
N LYS A 17 -32.91 -7.47 5.86
CA LYS A 17 -31.78 -7.94 5.05
C LYS A 17 -30.61 -6.96 5.06
N ILE A 18 -30.89 -5.66 4.97
CA ILE A 18 -29.85 -4.60 5.04
C ILE A 18 -29.20 -4.59 6.43
N TYR A 19 -29.98 -4.69 7.51
CA TYR A 19 -29.45 -4.78 8.88
C TYR A 19 -28.54 -6.00 9.06
N ASN A 20 -28.97 -7.17 8.60
CA ASN A 20 -28.16 -8.38 8.66
C ASN A 20 -26.86 -8.27 7.85
N ILE A 21 -26.88 -7.59 6.70
CA ILE A 21 -25.68 -7.35 5.91
C ILE A 21 -24.74 -6.36 6.62
N ILE A 22 -25.28 -5.30 7.22
CA ILE A 22 -24.51 -4.31 7.98
C ILE A 22 -23.87 -4.98 9.20
N ASP A 23 -24.61 -5.79 9.95
CA ASP A 23 -24.07 -6.54 11.09
C ASP A 23 -23.02 -7.55 10.67
N PHE A 24 -23.20 -8.25 9.57
CA PHE A 24 -22.21 -9.17 9.02
C PHE A 24 -20.92 -8.44 8.62
N ILE A 25 -21.03 -7.28 7.96
CA ILE A 25 -19.92 -6.43 7.61
C ILE A 25 -19.24 -5.90 8.88
N TYR A 26 -20.00 -5.46 9.87
CA TYR A 26 -19.47 -4.95 11.14
C TYR A 26 -18.74 -6.05 11.93
N ILE A 27 -19.28 -7.26 11.95
CA ILE A 27 -18.64 -8.43 12.58
C ILE A 27 -17.34 -8.79 11.85
N GLN A 28 -17.34 -8.79 10.51
CA GLN A 28 -16.10 -8.99 9.74
C GLN A 28 -15.04 -7.90 10.02
N TYR A 29 -15.44 -6.62 10.10
CA TYR A 29 -14.53 -5.54 10.49
C TYR A 29 -13.98 -5.73 11.90
N LYS A 30 -14.82 -6.10 12.86
CA LYS A 30 -14.42 -6.37 14.25
C LYS A 30 -13.48 -7.57 14.38
N MET A 31 -13.56 -8.54 13.47
CA MET A 31 -12.66 -9.71 13.44
C MET A 31 -11.24 -9.38 12.97
N ILE A 32 -11.06 -8.35 12.14
CA ILE A 32 -9.77 -7.96 11.56
C ILE A 32 -8.98 -7.05 12.50
N GLU A 33 -9.65 -6.27 13.34
CA GLU A 33 -9.04 -5.30 14.24
C GLU A 33 -8.74 -5.89 15.62
N LYS A 34 -7.57 -5.56 16.15
CA LYS A 34 -7.18 -5.83 17.54
C LYS A 34 -7.21 -4.52 18.32
N LYS A 35 -8.29 -4.28 19.05
CA LYS A 35 -8.35 -3.23 20.07
C LYS A 35 -7.58 -3.70 21.31
N ILE A 36 -6.86 -2.77 21.93
CA ILE A 36 -6.11 -3.04 23.16
C ILE A 36 -6.89 -2.40 24.31
N ASN A 37 -6.95 -3.07 25.47
CA ASN A 37 -7.61 -2.52 26.64
C ASN A 37 -7.01 -1.17 27.05
N PRO A 38 -7.81 -0.15 27.35
CA PRO A 38 -7.37 1.22 27.57
C PRO A 38 -6.82 1.45 29.00
N ILE A 39 -5.91 0.58 29.46
CA ILE A 39 -5.34 0.63 30.81
C ILE A 39 -4.38 1.81 30.97
N THR A 40 -3.59 2.11 29.92
CA THR A 40 -2.61 3.20 29.92
C THR A 40 -2.88 4.20 28.81
N PRO A 41 -2.42 5.47 28.91
CA PRO A 41 -2.60 6.47 27.85
C PRO A 41 -2.11 5.99 26.48
N SER A 42 -1.02 5.23 26.43
CA SER A 42 -0.48 4.68 25.19
C SER A 42 -1.35 3.59 24.54
N GLN A 43 -2.26 2.99 25.29
CA GLN A 43 -3.14 1.91 24.85
C GLN A 43 -4.53 2.41 24.43
N ARG A 44 -5.00 3.56 24.98
CA ARG A 44 -6.36 4.08 24.76
C ARG A 44 -6.74 4.22 23.28
N GLN A 45 -5.84 4.70 22.46
CA GLN A 45 -6.10 4.93 21.03
C GLN A 45 -5.38 3.94 20.12
N THR A 46 -4.80 2.88 20.67
CA THR A 46 -4.05 1.91 19.88
C THR A 46 -5.01 0.97 19.16
N LEU A 47 -4.93 0.94 17.85
CA LEU A 47 -5.62 0.01 16.98
C LEU A 47 -4.61 -0.74 16.13
N LEU A 48 -4.55 -2.04 16.26
CA LEU A 48 -3.68 -2.91 15.48
C LEU A 48 -4.51 -3.87 14.63
N LEU A 49 -3.92 -4.40 13.57
CA LEU A 49 -4.54 -5.47 12.79
C LEU A 49 -4.18 -6.84 13.36
N LYS A 50 -5.15 -7.75 13.39
CA LYS A 50 -4.90 -9.16 13.67
C LYS A 50 -4.16 -9.77 12.49
N ARG A 51 -3.18 -10.61 12.78
CA ARG A 51 -2.35 -11.31 11.77
C ARG A 51 -2.62 -12.81 11.74
N GLY A 52 -3.85 -13.21 12.03
CA GLY A 52 -4.21 -14.62 12.21
C GLY A 52 -3.95 -15.51 11.00
N THR A 53 -4.11 -14.98 9.80
CA THR A 53 -3.87 -15.70 8.53
C THR A 53 -2.42 -15.72 8.08
N LEU A 54 -1.53 -14.97 8.76
CA LEU A 54 -0.13 -14.89 8.39
C LEU A 54 0.70 -15.94 9.10
N THR A 55 1.55 -16.62 8.37
CA THR A 55 2.55 -17.56 8.95
C THR A 55 3.54 -16.79 9.82
N ARG A 56 3.67 -17.19 11.10
CA ARG A 56 4.37 -16.38 12.11
C ARG A 56 5.87 -16.21 11.84
N VAL A 57 6.58 -17.23 11.56
CA VAL A 57 8.04 -17.11 11.37
C VAL A 57 8.49 -18.05 10.27
N PHE A 58 8.75 -17.49 9.11
CA PHE A 58 9.40 -18.23 8.05
C PHE A 58 10.57 -17.41 7.52
N LYS A 59 11.78 -17.84 7.83
CA LYS A 59 13.01 -17.23 7.32
C LYS A 59 13.53 -18.09 6.17
N VAL A 60 13.36 -17.63 4.97
CA VAL A 60 14.09 -18.19 3.82
C VAL A 60 15.42 -17.44 3.74
N LYS A 61 16.49 -18.04 4.25
CA LYS A 61 17.82 -17.39 4.31
C LYS A 61 18.28 -16.91 2.94
N SER A 62 18.11 -17.72 1.89
CA SER A 62 18.47 -17.38 0.50
C SER A 62 17.77 -16.15 -0.06
N LEU A 63 16.53 -15.87 0.39
CA LEU A 63 15.72 -14.74 -0.07
C LEU A 63 15.73 -13.55 0.90
N THR A 64 16.63 -13.54 1.89
CA THR A 64 16.76 -12.44 2.84
C THR A 64 18.18 -11.90 2.86
N LYS A 65 18.31 -10.56 2.93
CA LYS A 65 19.60 -9.87 3.07
C LYS A 65 19.59 -8.99 4.30
N GLY A 66 20.76 -8.78 4.90
CA GLY A 66 20.95 -7.75 5.90
C GLY A 66 20.52 -6.39 5.33
N PHE A 67 19.87 -5.56 6.14
CA PHE A 67 19.39 -4.25 5.70
C PHE A 67 20.00 -3.14 6.57
N GLN A 68 21.07 -2.55 6.07
CA GLN A 68 21.66 -1.35 6.65
C GLN A 68 20.91 -0.12 6.14
N ARG A 69 20.50 0.76 7.05
CA ARG A 69 19.75 1.97 6.71
C ARG A 69 20.67 3.17 6.62
N SER A 70 20.47 3.97 5.61
CA SER A 70 21.16 5.26 5.45
C SER A 70 20.71 6.32 6.45
N ASN A 71 19.60 6.10 7.18
CA ASN A 71 19.03 7.04 8.15
C ASN A 71 18.82 8.47 7.60
N GLY A 72 18.47 8.55 6.32
CA GLY A 72 18.23 9.82 5.63
C GLY A 72 19.49 10.55 5.19
N ARG A 73 20.65 9.90 5.22
CA ARG A 73 21.93 10.44 4.75
C ARG A 73 22.26 9.98 3.34
N ASN A 74 22.96 10.80 2.60
CA ASN A 74 23.51 10.48 1.28
C ASN A 74 24.88 9.79 1.41
N ASN A 75 25.54 9.52 0.28
CA ASN A 75 26.88 8.92 0.21
C ASN A 75 27.97 9.79 0.88
N GLN A 76 27.78 11.13 0.96
CA GLN A 76 28.68 12.07 1.65
C GLN A 76 28.36 12.22 3.14
N GLY A 77 27.43 11.44 3.71
CA GLY A 77 27.01 11.52 5.11
C GLY A 77 26.08 12.71 5.43
N ARG A 78 25.75 13.57 4.48
CA ARG A 78 24.85 14.71 4.68
C ARG A 78 23.39 14.26 4.75
N ILE A 79 22.60 14.90 5.62
CA ILE A 79 21.17 14.63 5.78
C ILE A 79 20.41 15.22 4.58
N THR A 80 19.90 14.36 3.70
CA THR A 80 19.07 14.74 2.55
C THR A 80 17.58 14.50 2.81
N VAL A 81 17.25 13.56 3.70
CA VAL A 81 15.88 13.29 4.14
C VAL A 81 15.83 13.39 5.66
N ARG A 82 15.29 14.50 6.17
CA ARG A 82 15.19 14.76 7.61
C ARG A 82 14.24 13.80 8.31
N HIS A 83 14.33 13.70 9.64
CA HIS A 83 13.45 12.95 10.51
C HIS A 83 13.43 11.44 10.23
N ARG A 84 14.56 10.85 9.81
CA ARG A 84 14.77 9.41 9.64
C ARG A 84 15.86 8.91 10.57
N GLY A 85 15.66 7.71 11.13
CA GLY A 85 16.67 7.05 11.97
C GLY A 85 16.12 6.40 13.23
N GLY A 86 16.94 5.56 13.87
CA GLY A 86 16.67 4.93 15.16
C GLY A 86 15.55 3.89 15.19
N GLY A 87 15.19 3.31 14.06
CA GLY A 87 14.17 2.26 14.00
C GLY A 87 14.73 0.87 14.30
N HIS A 88 13.83 -0.09 14.56
CA HIS A 88 14.19 -1.49 14.83
C HIS A 88 14.97 -2.11 13.65
N LYS A 89 16.00 -2.92 13.94
CA LYS A 89 16.79 -3.67 12.93
C LYS A 89 15.86 -4.57 12.12
N ARG A 90 16.05 -4.61 10.80
CA ARG A 90 15.20 -5.41 9.88
C ARG A 90 16.06 -6.16 8.89
N LEU A 91 15.54 -7.29 8.42
CA LEU A 91 16.04 -7.98 7.24
C LEU A 91 15.24 -7.55 6.02
N TYR A 92 15.92 -7.34 4.90
CA TYR A 92 15.27 -7.09 3.62
C TYR A 92 14.92 -8.42 2.96
N ARG A 93 13.69 -8.52 2.45
CA ARG A 93 13.23 -9.67 1.67
C ARG A 93 13.33 -9.35 0.21
N ILE A 94 13.98 -10.21 -0.55
CA ILE A 94 14.16 -10.08 -2.00
C ILE A 94 12.85 -10.51 -2.64
N ILE A 95 12.03 -9.52 -3.04
CA ILE A 95 10.76 -9.78 -3.71
C ILE A 95 10.97 -9.72 -5.20
N ASN A 96 10.39 -10.70 -5.88
CA ASN A 96 10.38 -10.72 -7.32
C ASN A 96 9.25 -9.79 -7.85
N PHE A 97 9.66 -8.61 -8.30
CA PHE A 97 8.78 -7.67 -8.99
C PHE A 97 8.81 -7.87 -10.52
N ASP A 98 9.78 -8.66 -10.99
CA ASP A 98 9.95 -8.98 -12.40
C ASP A 98 9.19 -10.26 -12.74
N ARG A 99 7.89 -10.08 -12.98
CA ARG A 99 7.01 -11.20 -13.27
C ARG A 99 7.12 -11.66 -14.72
N PHE A 100 7.69 -10.83 -15.60
CA PHE A 100 7.87 -11.14 -17.01
C PHE A 100 9.02 -12.12 -17.24
N ASN A 101 10.24 -11.73 -16.85
CA ASN A 101 11.45 -12.49 -17.19
C ASN A 101 11.55 -13.83 -16.44
N ASN A 102 10.92 -13.94 -15.27
CA ASN A 102 11.10 -15.10 -14.40
C ASN A 102 10.03 -16.18 -14.61
N ASN A 103 9.04 -15.99 -15.48
CA ASN A 103 7.96 -16.96 -15.75
C ASN A 103 7.55 -17.73 -14.49
N ILE A 104 7.22 -16.96 -13.43
CA ILE A 104 6.92 -17.53 -12.14
C ILE A 104 5.65 -18.34 -12.21
N GLU A 105 5.75 -19.61 -11.92
CA GLU A 105 4.61 -20.48 -11.70
C GLU A 105 4.86 -21.36 -10.49
N GLY A 106 3.81 -21.76 -9.80
CA GLY A 106 3.91 -22.61 -8.61
C GLY A 106 2.78 -22.40 -7.62
N PHE A 107 2.82 -23.16 -6.56
CA PHE A 107 1.80 -23.13 -5.50
C PHE A 107 2.17 -22.15 -4.39
N THR A 108 1.17 -21.41 -3.93
CA THR A 108 1.31 -20.53 -2.76
C THR A 108 1.39 -21.37 -1.49
N LYS A 109 2.56 -21.50 -0.89
CA LYS A 109 2.74 -22.30 0.34
C LYS A 109 2.41 -21.51 1.60
N LYS A 110 2.78 -20.22 1.64
CA LYS A 110 2.61 -19.39 2.85
C LYS A 110 2.38 -17.93 2.48
N ILE A 111 1.63 -17.22 3.33
CA ILE A 111 1.50 -15.76 3.28
C ILE A 111 2.25 -15.20 4.49
N LEU A 112 3.17 -14.27 4.25
CA LEU A 112 4.14 -13.79 5.23
C LEU A 112 4.00 -12.30 5.49
N TYR A 113 4.30 -11.88 6.72
CA TYR A 113 4.48 -10.48 7.07
C TYR A 113 5.84 -9.97 6.63
N ASP A 114 5.90 -8.77 6.03
CA ASP A 114 7.15 -8.08 5.73
C ASP A 114 7.25 -6.75 6.50
N PRO A 115 8.27 -6.55 7.34
CA PRO A 115 8.45 -5.29 8.09
C PRO A 115 8.88 -4.11 7.20
N ASN A 116 9.29 -4.34 5.96
CA ASN A 116 9.81 -3.30 5.06
C ASN A 116 8.73 -2.67 4.20
N ARG A 117 7.55 -3.27 4.15
CA ARG A 117 6.40 -2.77 3.36
C ARG A 117 5.09 -2.92 4.11
N SER A 118 4.08 -2.21 3.65
CA SER A 118 2.73 -2.29 4.22
C SER A 118 1.96 -3.52 3.75
N ALA A 119 2.24 -4.03 2.54
CA ALA A 119 1.62 -5.21 1.96
C ALA A 119 2.22 -6.50 2.52
N ASN A 120 1.44 -7.58 2.54
CA ASN A 120 1.92 -8.92 2.80
C ASN A 120 2.63 -9.48 1.56
N ILE A 121 3.42 -10.53 1.75
CA ILE A 121 4.14 -11.23 0.70
C ILE A 121 3.71 -12.68 0.64
N ALA A 122 3.64 -13.25 -0.55
CA ALA A 122 3.36 -14.65 -0.77
C ALA A 122 4.65 -15.41 -1.11
N TYR A 123 4.81 -16.55 -0.48
CA TYR A 123 5.88 -17.49 -0.73
C TYR A 123 5.38 -18.57 -1.69
N ILE A 124 6.00 -18.65 -2.85
CA ILE A 124 5.67 -19.56 -3.93
C ILE A 124 6.76 -20.58 -4.08
N GLU A 125 6.38 -21.82 -4.26
CA GLU A 125 7.25 -22.94 -4.54
C GLU A 125 6.94 -23.51 -5.93
N LYS A 126 8.01 -23.65 -6.73
CA LYS A 126 7.99 -24.35 -8.02
C LYS A 126 9.15 -25.33 -8.04
N SER A 127 8.88 -26.63 -8.00
CA SER A 127 9.94 -27.66 -7.91
C SER A 127 10.89 -27.34 -6.76
N SER A 128 12.16 -27.16 -6.99
CA SER A 128 13.14 -26.78 -5.96
C SER A 128 13.42 -25.27 -5.88
N LYS A 129 12.67 -24.43 -6.63
CA LYS A 129 12.88 -22.98 -6.64
C LYS A 129 11.80 -22.26 -5.83
N TYR A 130 12.24 -21.22 -5.13
CA TYR A 130 11.40 -20.43 -4.23
C TYR A 130 11.36 -18.97 -4.65
N TYR A 131 10.17 -18.38 -4.61
CA TYR A 131 9.97 -16.98 -4.96
C TYR A 131 9.13 -16.25 -3.91
N LEU A 132 9.46 -14.99 -3.68
CA LEU A 132 8.63 -14.08 -2.91
C LEU A 132 7.99 -13.08 -3.86
N ILE A 133 6.67 -12.94 -3.81
CA ILE A 133 5.90 -11.96 -4.57
C ILE A 133 5.05 -11.12 -3.65
N LEU A 134 4.49 -9.99 -4.15
CA LEU A 134 3.43 -9.30 -3.44
C LEU A 134 2.19 -10.19 -3.38
N ALA A 135 1.65 -10.38 -2.18
CA ALA A 135 0.40 -11.12 -2.03
C ALA A 135 -0.77 -10.22 -2.45
N PRO A 136 -1.63 -10.64 -3.38
CA PRO A 136 -2.92 -10.00 -3.59
C PRO A 136 -3.88 -10.29 -2.43
N ASP A 137 -4.90 -9.47 -2.32
CA ASP A 137 -6.02 -9.72 -1.40
C ASP A 137 -6.85 -10.93 -1.88
N GLY A 138 -7.34 -11.73 -0.94
CA GLY A 138 -8.09 -12.95 -1.26
C GLY A 138 -7.22 -14.13 -1.73
N LEU A 139 -5.89 -14.03 -1.75
CA LEU A 139 -5.02 -15.14 -2.10
C LEU A 139 -5.12 -16.25 -1.04
N LYS A 140 -5.35 -17.49 -1.48
CA LYS A 140 -5.42 -18.67 -0.61
C LYS A 140 -4.09 -19.45 -0.61
N ILE A 141 -3.84 -20.17 0.48
CA ILE A 141 -2.74 -21.15 0.55
C ILE A 141 -3.07 -22.30 -0.42
N ASN A 142 -2.06 -22.89 -1.03
CA ASN A 142 -2.13 -23.91 -2.08
C ASN A 142 -2.78 -23.44 -3.40
N GLN A 143 -3.04 -22.15 -3.58
CA GLN A 143 -3.47 -21.62 -4.87
C GLN A 143 -2.30 -21.59 -5.85
N TYR A 144 -2.52 -22.09 -7.06
CA TYR A 144 -1.55 -22.02 -8.14
C TYR A 144 -1.52 -20.63 -8.74
N ILE A 145 -0.32 -20.11 -8.95
CA ILE A 145 -0.07 -18.79 -9.53
C ILE A 145 0.83 -18.96 -10.75
N LYS A 146 0.44 -18.32 -11.84
CA LYS A 146 1.19 -18.33 -13.11
C LYS A 146 1.47 -16.92 -13.61
N SER A 147 2.68 -16.72 -14.15
CA SER A 147 3.08 -15.47 -14.81
C SER A 147 3.41 -15.82 -16.26
N SER A 148 2.48 -15.63 -17.16
CA SER A 148 2.65 -15.94 -18.58
C SER A 148 1.61 -15.16 -19.40
N PRO A 149 1.82 -14.96 -20.70
CA PRO A 149 0.80 -14.34 -21.54
C PRO A 149 -0.53 -15.11 -21.54
N ASN A 150 -0.46 -16.44 -21.46
CA ASN A 150 -1.62 -17.35 -21.50
C ASN A 150 -2.00 -17.84 -20.10
N ALA A 151 -1.85 -17.02 -19.07
CA ALA A 151 -2.29 -17.37 -17.72
C ALA A 151 -3.80 -17.12 -17.56
N ASP A 152 -4.46 -17.94 -16.73
CA ASP A 152 -5.87 -17.75 -16.40
C ASP A 152 -6.11 -16.39 -15.74
N LEU A 153 -7.33 -15.84 -15.88
CA LEU A 153 -7.75 -14.59 -15.27
C LEU A 153 -8.07 -14.76 -13.78
N LYS A 154 -7.14 -15.35 -13.00
CA LYS A 154 -7.26 -15.56 -11.55
C LYS A 154 -6.45 -14.55 -10.77
N ILE A 155 -6.90 -14.22 -9.55
CA ILE A 155 -6.22 -13.32 -8.63
C ILE A 155 -4.79 -13.83 -8.36
N GLY A 156 -3.79 -12.96 -8.54
CA GLY A 156 -2.37 -13.28 -8.35
C GLY A 156 -1.61 -13.62 -9.62
N ASN A 157 -2.30 -13.99 -10.69
CA ASN A 157 -1.66 -14.24 -11.98
C ASN A 157 -1.17 -12.92 -12.61
N ALA A 158 -0.05 -12.99 -13.32
CA ALA A 158 0.53 -11.85 -14.00
C ALA A 158 0.51 -12.07 -15.52
N LEU A 159 -0.08 -11.10 -16.22
CA LEU A 159 -0.26 -11.11 -17.66
C LEU A 159 0.16 -9.77 -18.26
N PRO A 160 0.43 -9.71 -19.57
CA PRO A 160 0.52 -8.45 -20.30
C PRO A 160 -0.85 -7.75 -20.28
N LEU A 161 -0.86 -6.41 -20.23
CA LEU A 161 -2.10 -5.62 -20.21
C LEU A 161 -3.01 -5.90 -21.42
N ARG A 162 -2.43 -6.33 -22.55
CA ARG A 162 -3.18 -6.74 -23.74
C ARG A 162 -4.19 -7.86 -23.45
N ASN A 163 -3.82 -8.81 -22.59
CA ASN A 163 -4.62 -10.01 -22.31
C ASN A 163 -5.53 -9.85 -21.07
N ILE A 164 -5.47 -8.69 -20.40
CA ILE A 164 -6.32 -8.41 -19.25
C ILE A 164 -7.62 -7.74 -19.72
N PRO A 165 -8.82 -8.18 -19.27
CA PRO A 165 -10.09 -7.54 -19.61
C PRO A 165 -10.17 -6.11 -19.10
N ILE A 166 -10.89 -5.26 -19.83
CA ILE A 166 -11.24 -3.91 -19.41
C ILE A 166 -12.08 -3.99 -18.13
N GLY A 167 -11.94 -3.01 -17.24
CA GLY A 167 -12.62 -2.98 -15.93
C GLY A 167 -11.88 -3.73 -14.82
N SER A 168 -10.92 -4.61 -15.15
CA SER A 168 -10.17 -5.41 -14.16
C SER A 168 -9.36 -4.55 -13.21
N LEU A 169 -9.31 -4.98 -11.93
CA LEU A 169 -8.41 -4.43 -10.92
C LEU A 169 -7.05 -5.10 -11.02
N ILE A 170 -6.01 -4.28 -11.10
CA ILE A 170 -4.63 -4.72 -11.32
C ILE A 170 -3.66 -4.04 -10.35
N HIS A 171 -2.54 -4.68 -10.08
CA HIS A 171 -1.47 -4.15 -9.26
C HIS A 171 -0.08 -4.55 -9.80
N ASN A 172 1.00 -4.08 -9.17
CA ASN A 172 2.39 -4.38 -9.55
C ASN A 172 2.66 -4.16 -11.05
N ILE A 173 2.26 -3.00 -11.58
CA ILE A 173 2.30 -2.68 -13.00
C ILE A 173 3.72 -2.25 -13.40
N SER A 174 4.26 -2.80 -14.49
CA SER A 174 5.49 -2.32 -15.10
C SER A 174 5.24 -1.04 -15.92
N LEU A 175 6.22 -0.15 -15.97
CA LEU A 175 6.14 1.11 -16.74
C LEU A 175 6.63 0.96 -18.17
N TYR A 176 7.54 0.03 -18.37
CA TYR A 176 8.13 -0.27 -19.66
C TYR A 176 8.05 -1.78 -19.88
N PRO A 177 8.04 -2.24 -21.15
CA PRO A 177 8.16 -3.66 -21.47
C PRO A 177 9.38 -4.27 -20.78
N GLN A 178 9.29 -5.51 -20.36
CA GLN A 178 10.36 -6.28 -19.71
C GLN A 178 10.94 -5.65 -18.44
N SER A 179 10.30 -4.62 -17.88
CA SER A 179 10.75 -3.99 -16.64
C SER A 179 10.02 -4.51 -15.42
N LYS A 180 10.67 -4.38 -14.26
CA LYS A 180 10.07 -4.70 -12.95
C LYS A 180 8.83 -3.86 -12.69
N GLY A 181 7.81 -4.44 -12.07
CA GLY A 181 6.64 -3.70 -11.62
C GLY A 181 7.02 -2.56 -10.67
N LYS A 182 6.57 -1.35 -10.96
CA LYS A 182 6.89 -0.12 -10.21
C LYS A 182 5.67 0.58 -9.62
N LEU A 183 4.52 0.46 -10.28
CA LEU A 183 3.27 1.11 -9.84
C LEU A 183 2.43 0.15 -8.99
N ILE A 184 1.62 0.71 -8.12
CA ILE A 184 0.60 0.01 -7.31
C ILE A 184 1.19 -1.19 -6.55
N ARG A 185 1.96 -0.90 -5.49
CA ARG A 185 2.62 -1.92 -4.67
C ARG A 185 2.34 -1.79 -3.17
N SER A 186 1.68 -0.72 -2.76
CA SER A 186 1.33 -0.48 -1.35
C SER A 186 0.09 -1.27 -0.95
N ALA A 187 -0.07 -1.55 0.35
CA ALA A 187 -1.23 -2.25 0.89
C ALA A 187 -2.55 -1.60 0.47
N GLY A 188 -3.53 -2.43 0.07
CA GLY A 188 -4.87 -2.00 -0.29
C GLY A 188 -4.97 -1.16 -1.56
N THR A 189 -3.90 -1.02 -2.35
CA THR A 189 -3.95 -0.26 -3.59
C THR A 189 -4.24 -1.14 -4.78
N SER A 190 -4.97 -0.59 -5.75
CA SER A 190 -5.24 -1.19 -7.06
C SER A 190 -5.29 -0.08 -8.11
N ALA A 191 -5.11 -0.42 -9.36
CA ALA A 191 -5.45 0.40 -10.50
C ALA A 191 -6.53 -0.31 -11.30
N GLN A 192 -7.34 0.42 -12.04
CA GLN A 192 -8.36 -0.12 -12.92
C GLN A 192 -7.93 0.09 -14.37
N LEU A 193 -8.00 -0.96 -15.17
CA LEU A 193 -7.84 -0.88 -16.62
C LEU A 193 -9.13 -0.33 -17.21
N ILE A 194 -9.11 0.89 -17.76
CA ILE A 194 -10.31 1.56 -18.28
C ILE A 194 -10.52 1.23 -19.76
N GLN A 195 -9.46 1.36 -20.56
CA GLN A 195 -9.56 1.30 -22.00
C GLN A 195 -8.24 0.83 -22.60
N LYS A 196 -8.30 0.17 -23.77
CA LYS A 196 -7.17 -0.11 -24.65
C LYS A 196 -7.29 0.80 -25.87
N ILE A 197 -6.22 1.50 -26.22
CA ILE A 197 -6.18 2.51 -27.28
C ILE A 197 -5.17 2.05 -28.34
N ASP A 198 -5.59 2.08 -29.58
CA ASP A 198 -4.76 1.84 -30.80
C ASP A 198 -3.90 0.57 -30.73
N ASP A 199 -4.39 -0.49 -30.11
CA ASP A 199 -3.68 -1.75 -29.89
C ASP A 199 -2.24 -1.59 -29.32
N LYS A 200 -1.88 -0.39 -28.89
CA LYS A 200 -0.57 -0.03 -28.39
C LYS A 200 -0.58 0.38 -26.91
N TYR A 201 -1.59 1.11 -26.47
CA TYR A 201 -1.64 1.68 -25.13
C TYR A 201 -2.84 1.19 -24.31
N ALA A 202 -2.61 1.00 -23.01
CA ALA A 202 -3.63 0.80 -22.01
C ALA A 202 -3.81 2.08 -21.18
N LYS A 203 -5.04 2.57 -21.07
CA LYS A 203 -5.43 3.66 -20.18
C LYS A 203 -5.81 3.09 -18.83
N ILE A 204 -5.02 3.40 -17.81
CA ILE A 204 -5.22 2.93 -16.43
C ILE A 204 -5.55 4.08 -15.50
N ARG A 205 -6.51 3.88 -14.60
CA ARG A 205 -6.84 4.79 -13.50
C ARG A 205 -6.15 4.34 -12.23
N LEU A 206 -5.28 5.19 -11.70
CA LEU A 206 -4.59 4.96 -10.45
C LEU A 206 -5.52 5.23 -9.26
N ASN A 207 -5.11 4.76 -8.07
CA ASN A 207 -5.85 4.99 -6.82
C ASN A 207 -5.98 6.49 -6.43
N SER A 208 -5.14 7.36 -6.99
CA SER A 208 -5.22 8.82 -6.84
C SER A 208 -6.27 9.48 -7.75
N GLY A 209 -6.91 8.72 -8.65
CA GLY A 209 -7.78 9.24 -9.71
C GLY A 209 -7.03 9.62 -11.00
N GLU A 210 -5.69 9.74 -10.96
CA GLU A 210 -4.89 10.07 -12.13
C GLU A 210 -5.00 8.98 -13.21
N LEU A 211 -5.14 9.41 -14.46
CA LEU A 211 -5.09 8.56 -15.63
C LEU A 211 -3.66 8.47 -16.17
N LYS A 212 -3.24 7.26 -16.55
CA LYS A 212 -1.94 7.03 -17.18
C LYS A 212 -2.07 6.12 -18.39
N LEU A 213 -1.29 6.41 -19.42
CA LEU A 213 -1.09 5.50 -20.53
C LEU A 213 0.17 4.66 -20.29
N VAL A 214 0.04 3.36 -20.52
CA VAL A 214 1.11 2.36 -20.39
C VAL A 214 1.01 1.45 -21.60
N LEU A 215 2.13 0.96 -22.13
CA LEU A 215 2.13 0.07 -23.27
C LEU A 215 1.39 -1.25 -22.94
N LEU A 216 0.64 -1.78 -23.90
CA LEU A 216 -0.12 -3.03 -23.76
C LEU A 216 0.77 -4.26 -23.53
N THR A 217 2.04 -4.19 -23.92
CA THR A 217 3.06 -5.22 -23.67
C THR A 217 3.56 -5.23 -22.22
N CYS A 218 3.27 -4.19 -21.43
CA CYS A 218 3.63 -4.12 -20.01
C CYS A 218 2.84 -5.14 -19.19
N TYR A 219 3.50 -5.74 -18.19
CA TYR A 219 2.90 -6.73 -17.31
C TYR A 219 2.22 -6.07 -16.10
N ALA A 220 1.11 -6.67 -15.71
CA ALA A 220 0.41 -6.35 -14.46
C ALA A 220 -0.05 -7.65 -13.78
N THR A 221 -0.27 -7.59 -12.48
CA THR A 221 -0.83 -8.70 -11.70
C THR A 221 -2.29 -8.42 -11.39
N LEU A 222 -3.16 -9.43 -11.55
CA LEU A 222 -4.59 -9.32 -11.28
C LEU A 222 -4.88 -9.23 -9.78
N GLY A 223 -5.85 -8.38 -9.42
CA GLY A 223 -6.36 -8.20 -8.06
C GLY A 223 -5.83 -6.95 -7.36
N VAL A 224 -6.25 -6.78 -6.13
CA VAL A 224 -5.87 -5.69 -5.20
C VAL A 224 -4.70 -6.14 -4.34
N VAL A 225 -3.80 -5.25 -3.92
CA VAL A 225 -2.73 -5.60 -2.99
C VAL A 225 -3.29 -5.90 -1.61
N SER A 226 -2.82 -6.95 -0.96
CA SER A 226 -3.24 -7.38 0.38
C SER A 226 -3.12 -6.31 1.47
N ASN A 227 -3.70 -6.60 2.65
CA ASN A 227 -3.67 -5.74 3.83
C ASN A 227 -4.42 -4.42 3.62
N VAL A 228 -5.63 -4.49 3.05
CA VAL A 228 -6.49 -3.34 2.70
C VAL A 228 -6.72 -2.41 3.91
N ASN A 229 -6.89 -2.97 5.09
CA ASN A 229 -7.16 -2.23 6.33
C ASN A 229 -5.89 -1.61 6.98
N HIS A 230 -4.73 -1.61 6.29
CA HIS A 230 -3.49 -1.03 6.83
C HIS A 230 -3.65 0.43 7.26
N LYS A 231 -4.51 1.19 6.60
CA LYS A 231 -4.77 2.61 6.90
C LYS A 231 -5.46 2.84 8.26
N THR A 232 -6.17 1.84 8.80
CA THR A 232 -6.89 1.95 10.07
C THR A 232 -5.98 1.84 11.30
N ILE A 233 -4.70 1.45 11.13
CA ILE A 233 -3.74 1.30 12.20
C ILE A 233 -3.50 2.63 12.90
N LYS A 234 -3.76 2.67 14.21
CA LYS A 234 -3.42 3.79 15.10
C LYS A 234 -2.28 3.36 16.02
N LEU A 235 -1.18 4.08 15.95
CA LEU A 235 0.05 3.71 16.68
C LEU A 235 -0.07 3.91 18.20
N GLY A 236 -0.87 4.87 18.65
CA GLY A 236 -1.19 5.13 20.07
C GLY A 236 -0.07 5.81 20.87
N LYS A 237 1.21 5.65 20.51
CA LYS A 237 2.33 6.28 21.21
C LYS A 237 3.47 6.69 20.28
N ALA A 238 4.21 7.73 20.65
CA ALA A 238 5.35 8.26 19.88
C ALA A 238 6.47 7.22 19.70
N GLY A 239 6.72 6.38 20.71
CA GLY A 239 7.73 5.31 20.65
C GLY A 239 7.51 4.32 19.49
N ARG A 240 6.25 4.04 19.11
CA ARG A 240 5.99 3.20 17.92
C ARG A 240 6.43 3.86 16.62
N SER A 241 6.28 5.17 16.50
CA SER A 241 6.82 5.93 15.37
C SER A 241 8.34 5.83 15.31
N ARG A 242 9.02 5.85 16.47
CA ARG A 242 10.46 5.64 16.57
C ARG A 242 10.86 4.24 16.07
N TRP A 243 10.14 3.20 16.47
CA TRP A 243 10.39 1.83 15.95
C TRP A 243 10.26 1.73 14.43
N LEU A 244 9.41 2.56 13.85
CA LEU A 244 9.21 2.64 12.39
C LEU A 244 10.24 3.54 11.68
N ASN A 245 11.32 3.95 12.37
CA ASN A 245 12.39 4.79 11.80
C ASN A 245 11.98 6.26 11.58
N ARG A 246 10.99 6.76 12.32
CA ARG A 246 10.56 8.16 12.29
C ARG A 246 11.09 8.89 13.52
N ARG A 247 11.90 9.93 13.33
CA ARG A 247 12.36 10.82 14.38
C ARG A 247 11.32 11.91 14.66
N PRO A 248 11.34 12.53 15.87
CA PRO A 248 10.51 13.69 16.16
C PRO A 248 10.75 14.81 15.15
N SER A 249 9.70 15.59 14.90
CA SER A 249 9.75 16.76 14.03
C SER A 249 9.33 17.99 14.81
N VAL A 250 10.15 19.04 14.79
CA VAL A 250 9.87 20.33 15.41
C VAL A 250 9.22 21.24 14.37
N ARG A 251 8.14 21.93 14.77
CA ARG A 251 7.44 22.90 13.90
C ARG A 251 8.34 24.10 13.60
N GLY A 252 8.14 24.71 12.43
CA GLY A 252 8.91 25.90 12.03
C GLY A 252 8.77 27.07 13.00
N VAL A 253 7.56 27.31 13.53
CA VAL A 253 7.27 28.37 14.50
C VAL A 253 8.02 28.19 15.84
N ALA A 254 8.37 26.94 16.20
CA ALA A 254 9.09 26.64 17.45
C ALA A 254 10.62 26.65 17.25
N LYS A 255 11.11 27.25 16.20
CA LYS A 255 12.54 27.35 15.85
C LYS A 255 13.01 28.81 15.93
N ASN A 256 14.32 28.99 15.91
CA ASN A 256 14.91 30.31 15.78
C ASN A 256 14.79 30.84 14.33
N PRO A 257 14.87 32.18 14.12
CA PRO A 257 14.78 32.77 12.78
C PRO A 257 15.81 32.24 11.79
N VAL A 258 17.01 31.88 12.24
CA VAL A 258 18.06 31.26 11.40
C VAL A 258 17.68 29.88 10.86
N ASP A 259 16.85 29.12 11.59
CA ASP A 259 16.50 27.75 11.24
C ASP A 259 15.23 27.63 10.38
N HIS A 260 14.36 28.63 10.45
CA HIS A 260 13.10 28.62 9.73
C HIS A 260 12.52 30.04 9.56
N PRO A 261 11.95 30.37 8.38
CA PRO A 261 11.31 31.67 8.14
C PRO A 261 10.11 31.99 9.02
N HIS A 262 9.56 31.01 9.75
CA HIS A 262 8.50 31.18 10.75
C HIS A 262 9.03 31.24 12.18
N GLY A 263 10.34 31.23 12.35
CA GLY A 263 10.97 31.23 13.67
C GLY A 263 11.03 32.62 14.28
N GLY A 264 11.31 32.66 15.60
CA GLY A 264 11.47 33.89 16.37
C GLY A 264 10.20 34.34 17.08
N GLY A 265 10.32 35.49 17.77
CA GLY A 265 9.27 36.07 18.60
C GLY A 265 9.27 35.58 20.03
N GLU A 266 8.49 36.23 20.89
CA GLU A 266 8.28 35.83 22.29
C GLU A 266 7.05 34.96 22.47
N GLY A 267 7.18 33.87 23.22
CA GLY A 267 6.07 32.96 23.55
C GLY A 267 5.46 32.29 22.31
N LYS A 268 4.13 32.29 22.22
CA LYS A 268 3.37 31.72 21.09
C LYS A 268 3.14 32.76 19.99
N THR A 269 4.17 33.11 19.26
CA THR A 269 4.03 33.98 18.10
C THR A 269 3.41 33.29 16.90
N SER A 270 2.70 34.06 16.06
CA SER A 270 2.23 33.58 14.76
C SER A 270 3.37 33.50 13.75
N GLY A 271 3.17 32.79 12.65
CA GLY A 271 4.21 32.66 11.62
C GLY A 271 4.57 33.95 10.89
N GLY A 272 3.84 35.06 11.09
CA GLY A 272 4.06 36.39 10.54
C GLY A 272 3.98 36.51 9.02
N ARG A 273 3.78 35.41 8.29
CA ARG A 273 3.79 35.33 6.81
C ARG A 273 3.03 34.10 6.33
N PRO A 274 2.65 34.01 5.04
CA PRO A 274 2.07 32.78 4.47
C PRO A 274 2.95 31.54 4.71
N SER A 275 2.32 30.37 4.83
CA SER A 275 3.01 29.10 5.08
C SER A 275 4.12 28.84 4.06
N VAL A 276 5.37 28.72 4.52
CA VAL A 276 6.53 28.45 3.69
C VAL A 276 7.33 27.23 4.20
N THR A 277 8.13 26.66 3.31
CA THR A 277 9.13 25.63 3.64
C THR A 277 10.32 26.27 4.39
N PRO A 278 11.22 25.46 5.00
CA PRO A 278 12.47 25.98 5.58
C PRO A 278 13.35 26.78 4.59
N TRP A 279 13.14 26.60 3.31
CA TRP A 279 13.85 27.32 2.24
C TRP A 279 13.03 28.48 1.65
N GLY A 280 11.99 28.96 2.34
CA GLY A 280 11.18 30.10 1.95
C GLY A 280 10.16 29.86 0.83
N LYS A 281 10.02 28.64 0.30
CA LYS A 281 9.05 28.33 -0.77
C LYS A 281 7.65 28.23 -0.20
N ILE A 282 6.67 28.87 -0.84
CA ILE A 282 5.24 28.83 -0.47
C ILE A 282 4.74 27.37 -0.53
N THR A 283 4.03 26.93 0.51
CA THR A 283 3.52 25.55 0.64
C THR A 283 2.04 25.41 0.32
N LYS A 284 1.27 26.49 0.32
CA LYS A 284 -0.17 26.51 -0.01
C LYS A 284 -0.39 27.17 -1.38
N GLY A 285 -1.44 26.77 -2.07
CA GLY A 285 -1.89 27.35 -3.33
C GLY A 285 -1.23 26.75 -4.59
N LYS A 286 0.02 26.31 -4.54
CA LYS A 286 0.71 25.70 -5.70
C LYS A 286 1.34 24.35 -5.33
N PRO A 287 1.27 23.33 -6.21
CA PRO A 287 1.96 22.07 -5.96
C PRO A 287 3.46 22.28 -6.00
N THR A 288 4.18 21.79 -4.99
CA THR A 288 5.64 21.89 -4.90
C THR A 288 6.35 20.81 -5.72
N ARG A 289 5.64 19.73 -6.10
CA ARG A 289 6.18 18.66 -6.94
C ARG A 289 6.19 19.09 -8.41
N LYS A 290 7.31 19.00 -9.09
CA LYS A 290 7.38 19.17 -10.54
C LYS A 290 6.55 18.11 -11.23
N LYS A 291 5.64 18.50 -12.14
CA LYS A 291 4.89 17.56 -12.98
C LYS A 291 5.88 16.77 -13.83
N LYS A 292 5.84 15.45 -13.78
CA LYS A 292 6.56 14.61 -14.73
C LYS A 292 5.78 14.57 -16.03
N LYS A 293 6.44 14.74 -17.16
CA LYS A 293 5.84 14.75 -18.52
C LYS A 293 5.16 13.44 -18.95
N LEU A 294 5.19 12.40 -18.12
CA LEU A 294 4.57 11.08 -18.38
C LEU A 294 3.09 10.96 -17.91
N LEU A 295 2.49 12.06 -17.52
CA LEU A 295 1.06 12.13 -17.23
C LEU A 295 0.39 12.71 -18.47
N ILE A 296 -0.30 11.88 -19.22
CA ILE A 296 -1.25 12.36 -20.22
C ILE A 296 -2.51 12.72 -19.44
N GLN A 297 -2.87 13.98 -19.53
CA GLN A 297 -4.13 14.49 -19.01
C GLN A 297 -5.30 13.95 -19.80
#